data_c67d4b76ff5eb01692ae7254e0f0b753
#
_entry.id   c67d4b76ff5eb01692ae7254e0f0b753
#
_cell.length_a   1.000
_cell.length_b   1.000
_cell.length_c   1.000
_cell.angle_alpha   90.00
_cell.angle_beta   90.00
_cell.angle_gamma   90.00
#
_symmetry.space_group_name_H-M   'P 1'
#
loop_
_entity.id
_entity.type
_entity.pdbx_description
1 polymer ?
#
loop_
_entity_poly.entity_id
_entity_poly.type
_entity_poly.pdbx_seq_one_letter_code
_entity_poly.pdbx_strand_id
1 'polypeptide(L)'
;MGDQYIILFLTEKNGCTNGCASGTTIYASTQFSDRPGVHEDQEGFYVLEGEGYAKLDDLVFPIKKGDSFVALAGVAHTIRTKEGCEPVKVFWFHSAK
;
A
#
# COMPACT_ATOMS: atom_id res chain seq x y z
N MET A 1 -0.14 -11.34 10.41
CA MET A 1 0.73 -11.98 9.59
C MET A 1 -0.01 -12.82 8.59
N GLY A 2 0.49 -13.00 7.42
CA GLY A 2 -0.18 -13.74 6.38
C GLY A 2 -1.38 -13.03 5.78
N ASP A 3 -1.60 -11.76 6.13
CA ASP A 3 -2.78 -11.02 5.68
C ASP A 3 -2.50 -10.13 4.49
N GLN A 4 -1.26 -10.11 4.02
CA GLN A 4 -0.88 -9.35 2.85
C GLN A 4 -0.31 -10.30 1.81
N TYR A 5 -0.76 -10.13 0.58
CA TYR A 5 -0.31 -10.94 -0.55
C TYR A 5 0.27 -10.00 -1.58
N ILE A 6 1.57 -10.10 -1.82
CA ILE A 6 2.33 -9.17 -2.63
C ILE A 6 2.79 -9.81 -3.91
N ILE A 7 2.56 -9.14 -5.04
CA ILE A 7 3.10 -9.53 -6.34
C ILE A 7 3.97 -8.37 -6.81
N LEU A 8 5.23 -8.65 -7.11
CA LEU A 8 6.17 -7.64 -7.60
C LEU A 8 6.15 -7.60 -9.12
N PHE A 9 6.06 -6.40 -9.68
CA PHE A 9 6.11 -6.19 -11.13
C PHE A 9 7.49 -5.71 -11.56
N LEU A 10 7.98 -4.64 -10.93
CA LEU A 10 9.26 -4.04 -11.28
C LEU A 10 10.15 -4.00 -10.05
N THR A 11 11.40 -4.42 -10.25
CA THR A 11 12.41 -4.38 -9.20
C THR A 11 13.75 -4.04 -9.85
N GLU A 12 14.81 -4.06 -9.08
CA GLU A 12 16.15 -3.85 -9.61
C GLU A 12 16.50 -4.89 -10.69
N LYS A 13 15.89 -6.07 -10.64
CA LYS A 13 16.10 -7.10 -11.66
C LYS A 13 15.57 -6.69 -13.03
N ASN A 14 14.67 -5.73 -13.07
CA ASN A 14 14.10 -5.21 -14.32
C ASN A 14 14.71 -3.86 -14.70
N GLY A 15 15.77 -3.45 -14.02
CA GLY A 15 16.43 -2.19 -14.33
C GLY A 15 16.04 -1.02 -13.45
N CYS A 16 15.22 -1.24 -12.44
CA CYS A 16 14.90 -0.18 -11.48
C CYS A 16 16.14 0.18 -10.67
N THR A 17 16.30 1.47 -10.41
CA THR A 17 17.42 1.98 -9.64
C THR A 17 16.92 2.89 -8.52
N ASN A 18 17.77 3.10 -7.52
CA ASN A 18 17.53 4.07 -6.45
C ASN A 18 16.19 3.87 -5.73
N GLY A 19 15.81 2.61 -5.51
CA GLY A 19 14.59 2.29 -4.75
C GLY A 19 13.32 2.21 -5.58
N CYS A 20 13.39 2.46 -6.87
CA CYS A 20 12.22 2.32 -7.73
C CYS A 20 11.71 0.89 -7.72
N ALA A 21 10.41 0.70 -7.55
CA ALA A 21 9.78 -0.62 -7.54
C ALA A 21 8.29 -0.46 -7.74
N SER A 22 7.62 -1.52 -8.18
CA SER A 22 6.16 -1.51 -8.25
C SER A 22 5.60 -2.92 -8.09
N GLY A 23 4.36 -2.99 -7.70
CA GLY A 23 3.67 -4.25 -7.53
C GLY A 23 2.22 -4.07 -7.10
N THR A 24 1.60 -5.17 -6.70
CA THR A 24 0.27 -5.12 -6.11
C THR A 24 0.31 -5.79 -4.75
N THR A 25 -0.59 -5.37 -3.86
CA THR A 25 -0.77 -6.00 -2.55
C THR A 25 -2.25 -6.14 -2.27
N ILE A 26 -2.64 -7.30 -1.74
CA ILE A 26 -3.98 -7.54 -1.23
C ILE A 26 -3.91 -7.51 0.29
N TYR A 27 -4.78 -6.72 0.92
CA TYR A 27 -4.85 -6.59 2.38
C TYR A 27 -6.09 -7.32 2.87
N ALA A 28 -5.91 -8.55 3.32
CA ALA A 28 -7.04 -9.38 3.75
C ALA A 28 -7.51 -9.08 5.17
N SER A 29 -6.68 -8.46 5.99
CA SER A 29 -7.03 -8.17 7.37
C SER A 29 -7.98 -6.98 7.49
N THR A 30 -8.93 -7.08 8.42
CA THR A 30 -9.83 -5.98 8.75
C THR A 30 -9.27 -5.10 9.87
N GLN A 31 -8.03 -5.34 10.27
CA GLN A 31 -7.35 -4.54 11.28
C GLN A 31 -6.05 -4.00 10.74
N PHE A 32 -5.68 -2.79 11.15
CA PHE A 32 -4.38 -2.24 10.78
C PHE A 32 -3.27 -3.08 11.39
N SER A 33 -2.20 -3.25 10.62
CA SER A 33 -1.01 -3.92 11.12
C SER A 33 -0.37 -3.06 12.22
N ASP A 34 0.20 -3.72 13.23
CA ASP A 34 0.99 -3.03 14.25
C ASP A 34 2.42 -2.79 13.77
N ARG A 35 2.72 -3.17 12.53
CA ARG A 35 4.03 -2.95 11.90
C ARG A 35 3.83 -2.21 10.58
N PRO A 36 3.46 -0.92 10.62
CA PRO A 36 3.25 -0.16 9.38
C PRO A 36 4.57 -0.02 8.64
N GLY A 37 4.47 0.15 7.32
CA GLY A 37 5.64 0.39 6.51
C GLY A 37 6.14 1.81 6.72
N VAL A 38 7.47 1.97 6.83
CA VAL A 38 8.12 3.27 6.91
C VAL A 38 9.41 3.19 6.11
N HIS A 39 9.60 4.08 5.15
CA HIS A 39 10.83 4.09 4.37
C HIS A 39 11.13 5.49 3.84
N GLU A 40 12.32 5.63 3.27
CA GLU A 40 12.82 6.95 2.88
C GLU A 40 12.26 7.45 1.55
N ASP A 41 11.75 6.57 0.72
CA ASP A 41 11.15 6.95 -0.55
C ASP A 41 9.64 7.09 -0.41
N GLN A 42 9.04 7.80 -1.34
CA GLN A 42 7.60 7.94 -1.38
C GLN A 42 7.00 6.71 -2.00
N GLU A 43 5.80 6.36 -1.55
CA GLU A 43 5.05 5.25 -2.13
C GLU A 43 3.68 5.73 -2.57
N GLY A 44 3.38 5.56 -3.86
CA GLY A 44 2.06 5.88 -4.40
C GLY A 44 1.20 4.65 -4.44
N PHE A 45 -0.11 4.85 -4.26
CA PHE A 45 -1.10 3.77 -4.21
C PHE A 45 -2.27 4.09 -5.11
N TYR A 46 -2.78 3.07 -5.78
CA TYR A 46 -4.04 3.15 -6.52
C TYR A 46 -4.88 1.94 -6.15
N VAL A 47 -6.11 2.17 -5.68
CA VAL A 47 -6.98 1.09 -5.23
C VAL A 47 -7.65 0.44 -6.44
N LEU A 48 -7.34 -0.83 -6.67
CA LEU A 48 -7.86 -1.60 -7.80
C LEU A 48 -9.19 -2.27 -7.45
N GLU A 49 -9.34 -2.75 -6.23
CA GLU A 49 -10.52 -3.50 -5.78
C GLU A 49 -10.71 -3.30 -4.29
N GLY A 50 -11.94 -3.50 -3.85
CA GLY A 50 -12.24 -3.53 -2.43
C GLY A 50 -12.53 -2.18 -1.82
N GLU A 51 -12.76 -2.21 -0.52
CA GLU A 51 -13.08 -1.02 0.26
C GLU A 51 -12.47 -1.16 1.64
N GLY A 52 -11.90 -0.09 2.16
CA GLY A 52 -11.27 -0.14 3.46
C GLY A 52 -10.80 1.22 3.92
N TYR A 53 -9.68 1.24 4.64
CA TYR A 53 -9.14 2.45 5.24
C TYR A 53 -7.62 2.45 5.08
N ALA A 54 -7.07 3.64 4.84
CA ALA A 54 -5.63 3.85 4.88
C ALA A 54 -5.30 4.64 6.13
N LYS A 55 -4.11 4.41 6.66
CA LYS A 55 -3.60 5.14 7.81
C LYS A 55 -2.21 5.64 7.48
N LEU A 56 -2.05 6.97 7.51
CA LEU A 56 -0.77 7.64 7.28
C LEU A 56 -0.41 8.36 8.56
N ASP A 57 0.59 7.85 9.29
CA ASP A 57 0.87 8.23 10.66
C ASP A 57 -0.43 8.09 11.48
N ASP A 58 -1.00 9.18 12.01
CA ASP A 58 -2.23 9.14 12.77
C ASP A 58 -3.48 9.48 11.96
N LEU A 59 -3.32 9.79 10.68
CA LEU A 59 -4.44 10.15 9.82
C LEU A 59 -5.06 8.90 9.21
N VAL A 60 -6.34 8.67 9.49
CA VAL A 60 -7.09 7.55 8.93
C VAL A 60 -8.16 8.08 8.01
N PHE A 61 -8.28 7.51 6.81
CA PHE A 61 -9.32 7.92 5.86
C PHE A 61 -9.82 6.72 5.06
N PRO A 62 -11.08 6.78 4.61
CA PRO A 62 -11.64 5.66 3.82
C PRO A 62 -11.07 5.65 2.41
N ILE A 63 -10.93 4.45 1.86
CA ILE A 63 -10.49 4.24 0.48
C ILE A 63 -11.38 3.22 -0.18
N LYS A 64 -11.54 3.33 -1.49
CA LYS A 64 -12.31 2.40 -2.30
C LYS A 64 -11.74 2.36 -3.70
N LYS A 65 -12.23 1.44 -4.51
CA LYS A 65 -11.82 1.29 -5.89
C LYS A 65 -11.79 2.63 -6.61
N GLY A 66 -10.67 2.91 -7.25
CA GLY A 66 -10.46 4.15 -8.01
C GLY A 66 -9.78 5.27 -7.24
N ASP A 67 -9.62 5.12 -5.92
CA ASP A 67 -8.94 6.13 -5.12
C ASP A 67 -7.43 5.99 -5.25
N SER A 68 -6.73 7.10 -5.10
CA SER A 68 -5.27 7.13 -5.15
C SER A 68 -4.75 8.05 -4.06
N PHE A 69 -3.61 7.69 -3.49
CA PHE A 69 -2.98 8.51 -2.45
C PHE A 69 -1.49 8.19 -2.40
N VAL A 70 -0.75 9.01 -1.68
CA VAL A 70 0.70 8.84 -1.55
C VAL A 70 1.09 8.86 -0.07
N ALA A 71 1.99 7.96 0.31
CA ALA A 71 2.67 8.00 1.59
C ALA A 71 4.02 8.67 1.36
N LEU A 72 4.20 9.84 1.96
CA LEU A 72 5.45 10.60 1.80
C LEU A 72 6.59 9.91 2.54
N ALA A 73 7.80 10.32 2.21
CA ALA A 73 9.00 9.76 2.85
C ALA A 73 8.91 9.92 4.37
N GLY A 74 9.21 8.85 5.10
CA GLY A 74 9.20 8.85 6.55
C GLY A 74 7.82 8.71 7.21
N VAL A 75 6.76 8.67 6.42
CA VAL A 75 5.40 8.53 6.95
C VAL A 75 5.06 7.05 7.11
N ALA A 76 4.66 6.66 8.30
CA ALA A 76 4.22 5.29 8.56
C ALA A 76 2.87 5.06 7.86
N HIS A 77 2.77 3.96 7.10
CA HIS A 77 1.56 3.69 6.33
C HIS A 77 1.10 2.26 6.49
N THR A 78 -0.20 2.07 6.53
CA THR A 78 -0.83 0.74 6.54
C THR A 78 -2.24 0.86 6.00
N ILE A 79 -2.80 -0.26 5.58
CA ILE A 79 -4.13 -0.34 4.97
C ILE A 79 -4.86 -1.51 5.60
N ARG A 80 -6.16 -1.37 5.80
CA ARG A 80 -7.02 -2.48 6.21
C ARG A 80 -8.27 -2.52 5.35
N THR A 81 -8.85 -3.71 5.25
CA THR A 81 -10.12 -3.90 4.57
C THR A 81 -11.25 -3.61 5.54
N LYS A 82 -12.34 -3.04 5.02
CA LYS A 82 -13.54 -2.81 5.80
C LYS A 82 -14.27 -4.13 6.00
N GLU A 83 -14.76 -4.38 7.22
CA GLU A 83 -15.49 -5.61 7.51
C GLU A 83 -16.69 -5.76 6.57
N GLY A 84 -16.89 -6.98 6.07
CA GLY A 84 -17.99 -7.28 5.17
C GLY A 84 -17.75 -6.90 3.74
N CYS A 85 -16.58 -6.32 3.43
CA CYS A 85 -16.25 -5.89 2.08
C CYS A 85 -15.21 -6.81 1.47
N GLU A 86 -15.13 -6.78 0.15
CA GLU A 86 -14.09 -7.44 -0.61
C GLU A 86 -12.72 -6.90 -0.18
N PRO A 87 -11.68 -7.74 -0.13
CA PRO A 87 -10.34 -7.27 0.28
C PRO A 87 -9.83 -6.14 -0.59
N VAL A 88 -9.17 -5.18 0.04
CA VAL A 88 -8.55 -4.08 -0.68
C VAL A 88 -7.35 -4.60 -1.44
N LYS A 89 -7.30 -4.31 -2.73
CA LYS A 89 -6.16 -4.61 -3.58
C LYS A 89 -5.66 -3.29 -4.15
N VAL A 90 -4.37 -3.03 -3.99
CA VAL A 90 -3.76 -1.81 -4.50
C VAL A 90 -2.64 -2.12 -5.47
N PHE A 91 -2.46 -1.23 -6.45
CA PHE A 91 -1.21 -1.11 -7.18
C PHE A 91 -0.39 -0.06 -6.46
N TRP A 92 0.88 -0.35 -6.21
CA TRP A 92 1.76 0.59 -5.54
C TRP A 92 3.06 0.75 -6.33
N PHE A 93 3.68 1.89 -6.14
CA PHE A 93 5.00 2.10 -6.69
C PHE A 93 5.83 2.94 -5.73
N HIS A 94 7.12 2.64 -5.68
CA HIS A 94 8.11 3.44 -4.98
C HIS A 94 8.82 4.28 -6.01
N SER A 95 8.85 5.60 -5.81
CA SER A 95 9.58 6.47 -6.70
C SER A 95 11.08 6.30 -6.45
N ALA A 96 11.88 6.60 -7.45
CA ALA A 96 13.33 6.59 -7.27
C ALA A 96 13.71 7.72 -6.32
N LYS A 97 14.73 7.46 -5.54
CA LYS A 97 15.26 8.46 -4.60
C LYS A 97 16.10 9.50 -5.31
#